data_ebf8c7b8e0e8d12fafb612a55c1d5837
#
_entry.id   ebf8c7b8e0e8d12fafb612a55c1d5837
#
_cell.length_a   1.000
_cell.length_b   1.000
_cell.length_c   1.000
_cell.angle_alpha   90.00
_cell.angle_beta   90.00
_cell.angle_gamma   90.00
#
_symmetry.space_group_name_H-M   'P 1'
#
loop_
_entity.id
_entity.type
_entity.pdbx_description
1 polymer ?
#
loop_
_entity_poly.entity_id
_entity_poly.type
_entity_poly.pdbx_seq_one_letter_code
_entity_poly.pdbx_strand_id
1 'polypeptide(L)'
;MNRLFCDTLYFTALVNPKDQWHQSAIEIEPLVESVDLVTTEEVLIELLNFYSEFGKRMRFEVSTFVRKLLLNPKFEIVGRSEISFLDALELYDSRLDKGYSLTDCISMNVCRELNINEILTHDHHFEQEGFKILL
;
A
#
# COMPACT_ATOMS: atom_id res chain seq x y z
N MET A 1 -13.82 -1.72 -14.73
CA MET A 1 -12.80 -2.71 -14.35
C MET A 1 -12.44 -2.51 -12.90
N ASN A 2 -12.42 -3.58 -12.16
CA ASN A 2 -12.07 -3.51 -10.76
C ASN A 2 -10.56 -3.51 -10.58
N ARG A 3 -10.07 -2.53 -9.82
CA ARG A 3 -8.69 -2.46 -9.39
C ARG A 3 -8.67 -2.34 -7.87
N LEU A 4 -7.65 -2.91 -7.24
CA LEU A 4 -7.42 -2.76 -5.81
C LEU A 4 -6.14 -1.97 -5.60
N PHE A 5 -6.15 -1.13 -4.57
CA PHE A 5 -4.94 -0.46 -4.14
C PHE A 5 -4.27 -1.29 -3.04
N CYS A 6 -2.97 -1.45 -3.12
CA CYS A 6 -2.19 -2.18 -2.12
C CYS A 6 -1.45 -1.19 -1.22
N ASP A 7 -1.82 -1.18 0.05
CA ASP A 7 -1.16 -0.41 1.08
C ASP A 7 0.03 -1.18 1.67
N THR A 8 0.91 -0.49 2.36
CA THR A 8 2.09 -1.07 3.00
C THR A 8 1.73 -2.24 3.92
N LEU A 9 0.65 -2.13 4.69
CA LEU A 9 0.25 -3.19 5.64
C LEU A 9 -0.12 -4.51 4.96
N TYR A 10 -0.66 -4.45 3.74
CA TYR A 10 -0.86 -5.67 2.96
C TYR A 10 0.46 -6.33 2.60
N PHE A 11 1.41 -5.54 2.11
CA PHE A 11 2.72 -6.07 1.76
C PHE A 11 3.49 -6.58 2.96
N THR A 12 3.46 -5.87 4.09
CA THR A 12 4.14 -6.36 5.31
C THR A 12 3.58 -7.70 5.77
N ALA A 13 2.27 -7.87 5.68
CA ALA A 13 1.61 -9.12 6.03
C ALA A 13 1.96 -10.24 5.03
N LEU A 14 2.04 -9.91 3.75
CA LEU A 14 2.30 -10.89 2.69
C LEU A 14 3.72 -11.44 2.76
N VAL A 15 4.73 -10.59 2.98
CA VAL A 15 6.14 -10.99 2.91
C VAL A 15 6.66 -11.65 4.19
N ASN A 16 5.97 -11.49 5.32
CA ASN A 16 6.44 -12.01 6.60
C ASN A 16 5.46 -13.04 7.17
N PRO A 17 5.80 -14.34 7.14
CA PRO A 17 4.93 -15.38 7.69
C PRO A 17 4.62 -15.21 9.19
N LYS A 18 5.40 -14.41 9.90
CA LYS A 18 5.21 -14.14 11.33
C LYS A 18 4.29 -12.96 11.60
N ASP A 19 3.89 -12.23 10.55
CA ASP A 19 2.95 -11.12 10.72
C ASP A 19 1.57 -11.66 11.11
N GLN A 20 0.92 -10.98 12.07
CA GLN A 20 -0.39 -11.46 12.55
C GLN A 20 -1.47 -11.47 11.47
N TRP A 21 -1.28 -10.71 10.40
CA TRP A 21 -2.23 -10.62 9.28
C TRP A 21 -1.82 -11.46 8.07
N HIS A 22 -0.73 -12.23 8.21
CA HIS A 22 -0.22 -13.05 7.11
C HIS A 22 -1.27 -14.01 6.56
N GLN A 23 -2.01 -14.70 7.44
CA GLN A 23 -3.03 -15.65 7.01
C GLN A 23 -4.14 -14.95 6.22
N SER A 24 -4.58 -13.78 6.68
CA SER A 24 -5.57 -12.99 5.95
C SER A 24 -5.08 -12.58 4.56
N ALA A 25 -3.80 -12.21 4.46
CA ALA A 25 -3.19 -11.86 3.17
C ALA A 25 -3.15 -13.06 2.22
N ILE A 26 -2.89 -14.27 2.72
CA ILE A 26 -2.91 -15.49 1.92
C ILE A 26 -4.34 -15.84 1.49
N GLU A 27 -5.30 -15.72 2.38
CA GLU A 27 -6.71 -16.07 2.09
C GLU A 27 -7.34 -15.19 1.02
N ILE A 28 -6.89 -13.94 0.88
CA ILE A 28 -7.43 -13.02 -0.12
C ILE A 28 -6.79 -13.19 -1.51
N GLU A 29 -5.80 -14.06 -1.63
CA GLU A 29 -5.04 -14.25 -2.88
C GLU A 29 -5.93 -14.51 -4.10
N PRO A 30 -6.99 -15.35 -4.04
CA PRO A 30 -7.84 -15.56 -5.23
C PRO A 30 -8.46 -14.26 -5.76
N LEU A 31 -8.86 -13.34 -4.88
CA LEU A 31 -9.38 -12.04 -5.32
C LEU A 31 -8.26 -11.20 -5.94
N VAL A 32 -7.09 -11.17 -5.31
CA VAL A 32 -5.94 -10.41 -5.78
C VAL A 32 -5.51 -10.86 -7.19
N GLU A 33 -5.53 -12.16 -7.45
CA GLU A 33 -5.17 -12.70 -8.76
C GLU A 33 -6.18 -12.34 -9.86
N SER A 34 -7.42 -12.03 -9.49
CA SER A 34 -8.50 -11.78 -10.44
C SER A 34 -8.60 -10.34 -10.91
N VAL A 35 -7.83 -9.40 -10.33
CA VAL A 35 -7.95 -7.97 -10.59
C VAL A 35 -6.59 -7.36 -10.87
N ASP A 36 -6.59 -6.16 -11.45
CA ASP A 36 -5.37 -5.36 -11.56
C ASP A 36 -5.11 -4.63 -10.26
N LEU A 37 -3.84 -4.38 -9.97
CA LEU A 37 -3.38 -3.85 -8.70
C LEU A 37 -2.65 -2.53 -8.90
N VAL A 38 -2.82 -1.62 -7.96
CA VAL A 38 -2.16 -0.32 -7.96
C VAL A 38 -1.47 -0.12 -6.61
N THR A 39 -0.28 0.44 -6.66
CA THR A 39 0.41 0.92 -5.47
C THR A 39 1.24 2.14 -5.84
N THR A 40 2.01 2.67 -4.91
CA THR A 40 2.86 3.83 -5.14
C THR A 40 4.31 3.52 -4.79
N GLU A 41 5.23 4.32 -5.32
CA GLU A 41 6.64 4.22 -4.90
C GLU A 41 6.79 4.49 -3.41
N GLU A 42 6.01 5.42 -2.86
CA GLU A 42 6.05 5.75 -1.43
C GLU A 42 5.70 4.55 -0.56
N VAL A 43 4.69 3.76 -0.96
CA VAL A 43 4.34 2.51 -0.27
C VAL A 43 5.51 1.53 -0.30
N LEU A 44 6.17 1.40 -1.44
CA LEU A 44 7.32 0.49 -1.57
C LEU A 44 8.50 0.96 -0.73
N ILE A 45 8.73 2.27 -0.66
CA ILE A 45 9.75 2.86 0.21
C ILE A 45 9.43 2.55 1.67
N GLU A 46 8.19 2.75 2.08
CA GLU A 46 7.75 2.48 3.45
C GLU A 46 7.93 1.00 3.80
N LEU A 47 7.60 0.09 2.89
CA LEU A 47 7.80 -1.34 3.07
C LEU A 47 9.27 -1.69 3.30
N LEU A 48 10.16 -1.17 2.45
CA LEU A 48 11.60 -1.41 2.56
C LEU A 48 12.16 -0.83 3.86
N ASN A 49 11.69 0.37 4.25
CA ASN A 49 12.09 1.00 5.49
C ASN A 49 11.63 0.21 6.71
N PHE A 50 10.41 -0.31 6.67
CA PHE A 50 9.86 -1.09 7.77
C PHE A 50 10.73 -2.30 8.10
N TYR A 51 11.21 -3.01 7.09
CA TYR A 51 12.05 -4.20 7.28
C TYR A 51 13.54 -3.94 7.27
N SER A 52 13.97 -2.68 7.25
CA SER A 52 15.39 -2.33 7.09
C SER A 52 16.29 -2.88 8.19
N GLU A 53 15.78 -3.05 9.40
CA GLU A 53 16.55 -3.53 10.55
C GLU A 53 16.18 -4.96 10.99
N PHE A 54 15.47 -5.71 10.14
CA PHE A 54 15.07 -7.10 10.44
C PHE A 54 16.13 -8.13 10.05
N GLY A 55 17.34 -7.70 9.74
CA GLY A 55 18.46 -8.57 9.39
C GLY A 55 18.65 -8.73 7.89
N LYS A 56 19.79 -9.27 7.50
CA LYS A 56 20.22 -9.36 6.09
C LYS A 56 19.23 -10.18 5.24
N ARG A 57 18.73 -11.28 5.78
CA ARG A 57 17.84 -12.16 5.05
C ARG A 57 16.52 -11.45 4.70
N MET A 58 15.91 -10.82 5.68
CA MET A 58 14.64 -10.12 5.45
C MET A 58 14.83 -8.95 4.49
N ARG A 59 15.91 -8.19 4.64
CA ARG A 59 16.23 -7.10 3.69
C ARG A 59 16.31 -7.62 2.26
N PHE A 60 17.00 -8.75 2.07
CA PHE A 60 17.15 -9.35 0.75
C PHE A 60 15.80 -9.86 0.21
N GLU A 61 15.02 -10.55 1.04
CA GLU A 61 13.73 -11.08 0.62
C GLU A 61 12.76 -9.97 0.24
N VAL A 62 12.70 -8.89 1.00
CA VAL A 62 11.80 -7.77 0.71
C VAL A 62 12.25 -7.02 -0.54
N SER A 63 13.54 -6.77 -0.71
CA SER A 63 14.03 -6.12 -1.94
C SER A 63 13.78 -6.97 -3.17
N THR A 64 13.92 -8.28 -3.06
CA THR A 64 13.61 -9.22 -4.14
C THR A 64 12.11 -9.17 -4.49
N PHE A 65 11.27 -9.15 -3.47
CA PHE A 65 9.82 -9.01 -3.64
C PHE A 65 9.47 -7.73 -4.41
N VAL A 66 10.05 -6.60 -4.00
CA VAL A 66 9.82 -5.30 -4.66
C VAL A 66 10.27 -5.36 -6.13
N ARG A 67 11.44 -5.93 -6.42
CA ARG A 67 11.91 -6.06 -7.80
C ARG A 67 10.95 -6.87 -8.67
N LYS A 68 10.35 -7.92 -8.09
CA LYS A 68 9.35 -8.74 -8.80
C LYS A 68 8.07 -7.94 -9.06
N LEU A 69 7.64 -7.11 -8.10
CA LEU A 69 6.49 -6.23 -8.32
C LEU A 69 6.73 -5.27 -9.47
N LEU A 70 7.91 -4.69 -9.55
CA LEU A 70 8.26 -3.75 -10.61
C LEU A 70 8.20 -4.38 -12.00
N LEU A 71 8.36 -5.70 -12.09
CA LEU A 71 8.31 -6.45 -13.34
C LEU A 71 6.95 -7.08 -13.62
N ASN A 72 6.04 -7.04 -12.66
CA ASN A 72 4.73 -7.69 -12.80
C ASN A 72 3.76 -6.77 -13.54
N PRO A 73 3.28 -7.17 -14.74
CA PRO A 73 2.38 -6.31 -15.53
C PRO A 73 1.01 -6.06 -14.89
N LYS A 74 0.64 -6.85 -13.88
CA LYS A 74 -0.62 -6.61 -13.13
C LYS A 74 -0.53 -5.41 -12.21
N PHE A 75 0.67 -4.95 -11.86
CA PHE A 75 0.86 -3.81 -10.98
C PHE A 75 1.12 -2.54 -11.75
N GLU A 76 0.29 -1.55 -11.50
CA GLU A 76 0.59 -0.17 -11.84
C GLU A 76 1.23 0.46 -10.61
N ILE A 77 2.46 0.95 -10.74
CA ILE A 77 3.19 1.59 -9.66
C ILE A 77 3.26 3.08 -9.97
N VAL A 78 2.51 3.87 -9.21
CA VAL A 78 2.44 5.31 -9.42
C VAL A 78 3.71 5.95 -8.87
N GLY A 79 4.42 6.66 -9.74
CA GLY A 79 5.69 7.29 -9.39
C GLY A 79 5.51 8.54 -8.54
N ARG A 80 6.56 8.89 -7.81
CA ARG A 80 6.60 10.11 -7.01
C ARG A 80 6.60 11.34 -7.92
N SER A 81 5.94 12.42 -7.44
CA SER A 81 5.97 13.69 -8.14
C SER A 81 5.85 14.83 -7.12
N GLU A 82 6.28 16.02 -7.52
CA GLU A 82 6.14 17.20 -6.69
C GLU A 82 4.67 17.52 -6.44
N ILE A 83 3.82 17.42 -7.45
CA ILE A 83 2.38 17.69 -7.34
C ILE A 83 1.75 16.72 -6.36
N SER A 84 2.04 15.44 -6.46
CA SER A 84 1.53 14.41 -5.56
C SER A 84 1.92 14.69 -4.11
N PHE A 85 3.16 15.10 -3.89
CA PHE A 85 3.67 15.45 -2.56
C PHE A 85 2.91 16.65 -1.99
N LEU A 86 2.76 17.72 -2.77
CA LEU A 86 2.08 18.94 -2.31
C LEU A 86 0.60 18.72 -2.06
N ASP A 87 -0.07 17.95 -2.90
CA ASP A 87 -1.48 17.59 -2.69
C ASP A 87 -1.66 16.76 -1.42
N ALA A 88 -0.72 15.89 -1.14
CA ALA A 88 -0.76 15.09 0.09
C ALA A 88 -0.56 15.94 1.33
N LEU A 89 0.31 16.96 1.26
CA LEU A 89 0.47 17.90 2.36
C LEU A 89 -0.83 18.67 2.64
N GLU A 90 -1.58 19.05 1.63
CA GLU A 90 -2.88 19.70 1.83
C GLU A 90 -3.86 18.78 2.55
N LEU A 91 -3.94 17.51 2.16
CA LEU A 91 -4.80 16.55 2.87
C LEU A 91 -4.33 16.34 4.30
N TYR A 92 -3.02 16.21 4.50
CA TYR A 92 -2.42 16.06 5.82
C TYR A 92 -2.81 17.24 6.74
N ASP A 93 -2.68 18.46 6.23
CA ASP A 93 -3.03 19.66 6.99
C ASP A 93 -4.53 19.79 7.27
N SER A 94 -5.37 19.25 6.41
CA SER A 94 -6.82 19.31 6.57
C SER A 94 -7.37 18.21 7.49
N ARG A 95 -6.51 17.31 7.98
CA ARG A 95 -6.89 16.18 8.85
C ARG A 95 -5.97 16.07 10.07
N LEU A 96 -5.72 17.21 10.73
CA LEU A 96 -4.76 17.27 11.85
C LEU A 96 -5.13 16.38 13.04
N ASP A 97 -6.40 16.03 13.16
CA ASP A 97 -6.92 15.19 14.23
C ASP A 97 -6.93 13.69 13.92
N LYS A 98 -6.59 13.29 12.68
CA LYS A 98 -6.77 11.90 12.24
C LYS A 98 -5.54 11.01 12.40
N GLY A 99 -4.35 11.57 12.50
CA GLY A 99 -3.13 10.79 12.64
C GLY A 99 -2.69 10.07 11.35
N TYR A 100 -3.20 10.46 10.20
CA TYR A 100 -2.76 9.89 8.92
C TYR A 100 -1.30 10.19 8.68
N SER A 101 -0.53 9.21 8.18
CA SER A 101 0.81 9.48 7.68
C SER A 101 0.73 10.21 6.34
N LEU A 102 1.85 10.81 5.93
CA LEU A 102 1.88 11.42 4.58
C LEU A 102 1.73 10.36 3.50
N THR A 103 2.30 9.17 3.70
CA THR A 103 2.12 8.04 2.78
C THR A 103 0.64 7.67 2.66
N ASP A 104 -0.10 7.65 3.76
CA ASP A 104 -1.56 7.42 3.73
C ASP A 104 -2.26 8.47 2.86
N CYS A 105 -1.89 9.73 3.04
CA CYS A 105 -2.49 10.84 2.28
C CYS A 105 -2.21 10.72 0.78
N ILE A 106 -0.98 10.34 0.42
CA ILE A 106 -0.62 10.08 -0.98
C ILE A 106 -1.48 8.94 -1.54
N SER A 107 -1.58 7.85 -0.80
CA SER A 107 -2.39 6.69 -1.22
C SER A 107 -3.86 7.05 -1.41
N MET A 108 -4.44 7.82 -0.48
CA MET A 108 -5.83 8.27 -0.56
C MET A 108 -6.07 9.12 -1.80
N ASN A 109 -5.17 10.05 -2.09
CA ASN A 109 -5.28 10.92 -3.27
C ASN A 109 -5.17 10.12 -4.57
N VAL A 110 -4.24 9.18 -4.64
CA VAL A 110 -4.09 8.28 -5.81
C VAL A 110 -5.37 7.48 -6.02
N CYS A 111 -5.92 6.91 -4.97
CA CYS A 111 -7.15 6.13 -5.06
C CYS A 111 -8.32 6.98 -5.58
N ARG A 112 -8.44 8.23 -5.11
CA ARG A 112 -9.49 9.14 -5.58
C ARG A 112 -9.32 9.49 -7.05
N GLU A 113 -8.10 9.79 -7.47
CA GLU A 113 -7.79 10.10 -8.87
C GLU A 113 -8.12 8.94 -9.80
N LEU A 114 -7.86 7.72 -9.36
CA LEU A 114 -8.06 6.52 -10.17
C LEU A 114 -9.43 5.85 -9.93
N ASN A 115 -10.29 6.46 -9.10
CA ASN A 115 -11.61 5.91 -8.74
C ASN A 115 -11.52 4.50 -8.14
N ILE A 116 -10.53 4.29 -7.28
CA ILE A 116 -10.37 3.03 -6.54
C ILE A 116 -10.99 3.21 -5.16
N ASN A 117 -11.93 2.33 -4.80
CA ASN A 117 -12.65 2.42 -3.54
C ASN A 117 -12.27 1.33 -2.54
N GLU A 118 -11.56 0.30 -2.98
CA GLU A 118 -11.19 -0.84 -2.16
C GLU A 118 -9.69 -0.92 -2.02
N ILE A 119 -9.23 -1.07 -0.77
CA ILE A 119 -7.80 -1.03 -0.43
C ILE A 119 -7.45 -2.29 0.36
N LEU A 120 -6.39 -2.96 -0.07
CA LEU A 120 -5.81 -4.08 0.65
C LEU A 120 -4.99 -3.53 1.82
N THR A 121 -5.64 -3.48 2.98
CA THR A 121 -5.06 -3.01 4.23
C THR A 121 -5.96 -3.41 5.39
N HIS A 122 -5.44 -3.37 6.61
CA HIS A 122 -6.25 -3.46 7.83
C HIS A 122 -6.25 -2.13 8.60
N ASP A 123 -5.78 -1.05 7.97
CA ASP A 123 -5.71 0.27 8.61
C ASP A 123 -7.04 0.99 8.50
N HIS A 124 -7.68 1.21 9.64
CA HIS A 124 -8.98 1.89 9.72
C HIS A 124 -8.94 3.36 9.30
N HIS A 125 -7.77 3.98 9.18
CA HIS A 125 -7.65 5.34 8.65
C HIS A 125 -8.32 5.46 7.27
N PHE A 126 -8.17 4.44 6.44
CA PHE A 126 -8.79 4.44 5.10
C PHE A 126 -10.32 4.40 5.16
N GLU A 127 -10.88 3.66 6.13
CA GLU A 127 -12.33 3.66 6.35
C GLU A 127 -12.86 5.04 6.73
N GLN A 128 -12.09 5.79 7.52
CA GLN A 128 -12.47 7.13 7.93
C GLN A 128 -12.61 8.09 6.74
N GLU A 129 -11.95 7.79 5.63
CA GLU A 129 -12.01 8.58 4.41
C GLU A 129 -12.97 7.98 3.36
N GLY A 130 -13.75 6.98 3.73
CA GLY A 130 -14.79 6.43 2.86
C GLY A 130 -14.35 5.24 2.00
N PHE A 131 -13.14 4.72 2.20
CA PHE A 131 -12.68 3.55 1.48
C PHE A 131 -13.09 2.26 2.18
N LYS A 132 -13.23 1.18 1.42
CA LYS A 132 -13.47 -0.16 1.96
C LYS A 132 -12.13 -0.86 2.14
N ILE A 133 -11.85 -1.36 3.32
CA ILE A 133 -10.63 -2.13 3.59
C ILE A 133 -10.93 -3.63 3.49
N LEU A 134 -9.95 -4.40 2.98
CA LEU A 134 -10.16 -5.80 2.60
C LEU A 134 -9.24 -6.80 3.33
N LEU A 135 -8.67 -6.44 4.46
CA LEU A 135 -7.78 -7.38 5.15
C LEU A 135 -8.25 -7.75 6.55
#